data_2dc96a22152e6eb8f9d42c5802ef5578
#
_entry.id   2dc96a22152e6eb8f9d42c5802ef5578
#
_cell.length_a   1.000
_cell.length_b   1.000
_cell.length_c   1.000
_cell.angle_alpha   90.00
_cell.angle_beta   90.00
_cell.angle_gamma   90.00
#
_symmetry.space_group_name_H-M   'P 1'
#
loop_
_entity.id
_entity.type
_entity.pdbx_description
1 polymer ?
#
loop_
_entity_poly.entity_id
_entity_poly.type
_entity_poly.pdbx_seq_one_letter_code
_entity_poly.pdbx_strand_id
1 'polypeptide(L)'
;MKEELLDVLVVGSGISGIGAGAHLSMKCPNKKFLILEGRDNFGGTWDLFKYPGIRSDSDMHTLGFSFKPWVHKKSIADGSSIMDYLEETIKEYELTDKIRYKHHVHQAEWSSSENLWTLKVEDKSSGETKLFKSSFLYMCAGYYSYKGGHLPEFTGSDEFQGKIIHPQEWPEDFNYEGKNVVVIGSGATAATIVPEMSKKAKHVVMLQRSPTYYASAPDEDAIALF
;
A
#
# COMPACT_ATOMS: atom_id res chain seq x y z
N MET A 1 -24.22 12.61 17.43
CA MET A 1 -23.40 12.07 16.33
C MET A 1 -24.29 11.85 15.12
N LYS A 2 -23.93 12.37 13.94
CA LYS A 2 -24.68 12.10 12.70
C LYS A 2 -24.34 10.69 12.25
N GLU A 3 -25.33 9.82 12.23
CA GLU A 3 -25.19 8.44 11.76
C GLU A 3 -25.41 8.43 10.24
N GLU A 4 -24.45 7.89 9.48
CA GLU A 4 -24.55 7.78 8.03
C GLU A 4 -24.80 6.31 7.67
N LEU A 5 -25.96 6.04 7.07
CA LEU A 5 -26.34 4.70 6.61
C LEU A 5 -25.98 4.56 5.13
N LEU A 6 -25.20 3.53 4.84
CA LEU A 6 -24.68 3.21 3.51
C LEU A 6 -25.07 1.77 3.12
N ASP A 7 -25.06 1.48 1.83
CA ASP A 7 -25.18 0.11 1.35
C ASP A 7 -23.87 -0.66 1.57
N VAL A 8 -22.72 -0.02 1.26
CA VAL A 8 -21.39 -0.64 1.35
C VAL A 8 -20.41 0.31 2.01
N LEU A 9 -19.61 -0.21 2.95
CA LEU A 9 -18.39 0.41 3.44
C LEU A 9 -17.19 -0.40 3.00
N VAL A 10 -16.22 0.28 2.37
CA VAL A 10 -14.92 -0.29 1.99
C VAL A 10 -13.88 0.27 2.96
N VAL A 11 -13.04 -0.58 3.54
CA VAL A 11 -11.99 -0.16 4.47
C VAL A 11 -10.62 -0.30 3.82
N GLY A 12 -9.98 0.83 3.58
CA GLY A 12 -8.69 0.97 2.90
C GLY A 12 -8.82 1.42 1.45
N SER A 13 -7.98 2.37 1.02
CA SER A 13 -7.88 2.89 -0.34
C SER A 13 -6.57 2.50 -1.05
N GLY A 14 -6.07 1.31 -0.75
CA GLY A 14 -5.04 0.65 -1.55
C GLY A 14 -5.63 0.10 -2.86
N ILE A 15 -4.83 -0.65 -3.63
CA ILE A 15 -5.25 -1.23 -4.91
C ILE A 15 -6.58 -1.99 -4.78
N SER A 16 -6.77 -2.78 -3.72
CA SER A 16 -8.00 -3.55 -3.50
C SER A 16 -9.22 -2.67 -3.27
N GLY A 17 -9.09 -1.60 -2.46
CA GLY A 17 -10.20 -0.70 -2.16
C GLY A 17 -10.59 0.18 -3.35
N ILE A 18 -9.62 0.64 -4.13
CA ILE A 18 -9.86 1.38 -5.37
C ILE A 18 -10.55 0.46 -6.38
N GLY A 19 -10.07 -0.78 -6.54
CA GLY A 19 -10.71 -1.76 -7.40
C GLY A 19 -12.16 -2.08 -6.98
N ALA A 20 -12.41 -2.23 -5.67
CA ALA A 20 -13.75 -2.43 -5.14
C ALA A 20 -14.66 -1.23 -5.45
N GLY A 21 -14.16 0.00 -5.23
CA GLY A 21 -14.88 1.23 -5.55
C GLY A 21 -15.24 1.34 -7.04
N ALA A 22 -14.29 1.04 -7.93
CA ALA A 22 -14.53 1.04 -9.38
C ALA A 22 -15.61 0.02 -9.76
N HIS A 23 -15.53 -1.20 -9.22
CA HIS A 23 -16.57 -2.21 -9.46
C HIS A 23 -17.94 -1.78 -8.92
N LEU A 24 -18.00 -1.16 -7.75
CA LEU A 24 -19.25 -0.63 -7.20
C LEU A 24 -19.83 0.47 -8.11
N SER A 25 -19.00 1.40 -8.60
CA SER A 25 -19.46 2.44 -9.53
C SER A 25 -20.00 1.84 -10.83
N MET A 26 -19.30 0.85 -11.42
CA MET A 26 -19.70 0.23 -12.68
C MET A 26 -20.91 -0.70 -12.58
N LYS A 27 -20.95 -1.54 -11.53
CA LYS A 27 -21.89 -2.67 -11.42
C LYS A 27 -23.07 -2.41 -10.47
N CYS A 28 -22.92 -1.44 -9.57
CA CYS A 28 -23.89 -1.13 -8.54
C CYS A 28 -24.17 0.40 -8.45
N PRO A 29 -24.49 1.09 -9.58
CA PRO A 29 -24.56 2.57 -9.61
C PRO A 29 -25.62 3.16 -8.69
N ASN A 30 -26.62 2.37 -8.29
CA ASN A 30 -27.68 2.80 -7.38
C ASN A 30 -27.33 2.58 -5.89
N LYS A 31 -26.14 2.04 -5.59
CA LYS A 31 -25.70 1.76 -4.22
C LYS A 31 -24.88 2.91 -3.66
N LYS A 32 -25.19 3.30 -2.43
CA LYS A 32 -24.42 4.31 -1.69
C LYS A 32 -23.24 3.62 -1.02
N PHE A 33 -22.03 4.06 -1.34
CA PHE A 33 -20.82 3.53 -0.71
C PHE A 33 -19.81 4.60 -0.38
N LEU A 34 -18.94 4.31 0.58
CA LEU A 34 -17.75 5.08 0.91
C LEU A 34 -16.55 4.14 1.08
N ILE A 35 -15.37 4.69 0.82
CA ILE A 35 -14.07 4.08 1.08
C ILE A 35 -13.44 4.86 2.24
N LEU A 36 -13.19 4.20 3.36
CA LEU A 36 -12.58 4.80 4.54
C LEU A 36 -11.08 4.51 4.54
N GLU A 37 -10.26 5.55 4.53
CA GLU A 37 -8.81 5.48 4.55
C GLU A 37 -8.25 6.11 5.82
N GLY A 38 -7.46 5.36 6.57
CA GLY A 38 -6.87 5.83 7.84
C GLY A 38 -5.68 6.76 7.69
N ARG A 39 -5.11 6.88 6.47
CA ARG A 39 -3.98 7.73 6.12
C ARG A 39 -4.45 8.99 5.38
N ASP A 40 -3.48 9.85 5.06
CA ASP A 40 -3.71 11.12 4.37
C ASP A 40 -3.87 10.95 2.85
N ASN A 41 -3.45 9.78 2.33
CA ASN A 41 -3.40 9.51 0.91
C ASN A 41 -3.86 8.08 0.58
N PHE A 42 -4.28 7.87 -0.68
CA PHE A 42 -4.56 6.56 -1.25
C PHE A 42 -3.27 5.79 -1.57
N GLY A 43 -3.40 4.56 -2.06
CA GLY A 43 -2.29 3.78 -2.62
C GLY A 43 -1.80 2.65 -1.70
N GLY A 44 -2.16 2.67 -0.40
CA GLY A 44 -1.82 1.60 0.55
C GLY A 44 -0.31 1.33 0.58
N THR A 45 0.11 0.12 0.21
CA THR A 45 1.52 -0.30 0.14
C THR A 45 2.38 0.65 -0.70
N TRP A 46 1.88 1.12 -1.84
CA TRP A 46 2.62 1.94 -2.79
C TRP A 46 2.83 3.38 -2.33
N ASP A 47 1.97 3.86 -1.43
CA ASP A 47 2.15 5.12 -0.74
C ASP A 47 2.89 4.98 0.60
N LEU A 48 2.81 3.80 1.25
CA LEU A 48 3.45 3.57 2.55
C LEU A 48 4.97 3.46 2.45
N PHE A 49 5.47 2.69 1.48
CA PHE A 49 6.90 2.43 1.35
C PHE A 49 7.57 3.48 0.48
N LYS A 50 8.68 4.06 1.01
CA LYS A 50 9.47 5.12 0.38
C LYS A 50 10.94 4.73 0.17
N TYR A 51 11.30 3.47 0.41
CA TYR A 51 12.68 3.02 0.25
C TYR A 51 13.11 3.07 -1.22
N PRO A 52 14.43 3.24 -1.48
CA PRO A 52 14.97 3.33 -2.84
C PRO A 52 14.59 2.14 -3.72
N GLY A 53 14.14 2.41 -4.92
CA GLY A 53 13.81 1.41 -5.93
C GLY A 53 12.50 0.67 -5.70
N ILE A 54 11.62 1.13 -4.80
CA ILE A 54 10.29 0.51 -4.58
C ILE A 54 9.62 0.23 -5.92
N ARG A 55 9.25 -1.03 -6.15
CA ARG A 55 8.64 -1.52 -7.38
C ARG A 55 7.77 -2.74 -7.10
N SER A 56 6.93 -3.09 -8.06
CA SER A 56 6.25 -4.38 -8.05
C SER A 56 7.24 -5.52 -8.32
N ASP A 57 7.08 -6.65 -7.63
CA ASP A 57 7.77 -7.91 -7.95
C ASP A 57 6.94 -8.78 -8.91
N SER A 58 5.66 -8.43 -9.10
CA SER A 58 4.77 -9.02 -10.08
C SER A 58 4.65 -8.09 -11.28
N ASP A 59 4.44 -8.68 -12.46
CA ASP A 59 4.15 -7.88 -13.64
C ASP A 59 2.79 -7.17 -13.51
N MET A 60 2.71 -5.97 -14.07
CA MET A 60 1.52 -5.13 -13.99
C MET A 60 0.35 -5.64 -14.84
N HIS A 61 0.60 -6.49 -15.83
CA HIS A 61 -0.47 -7.10 -16.62
C HIS A 61 -1.27 -8.10 -15.76
N THR A 62 -0.61 -8.69 -14.75
CA THR A 62 -1.25 -9.55 -13.75
C THR A 62 -1.77 -8.76 -12.54
N LEU A 63 -1.01 -7.77 -12.05
CA LEU A 63 -1.37 -6.97 -10.88
C LEU A 63 -2.47 -5.93 -11.17
N GLY A 64 -2.49 -5.39 -12.39
CA GLY A 64 -3.45 -4.38 -12.83
C GLY A 64 -4.88 -4.90 -12.84
N PHE A 65 -5.83 -3.98 -12.89
CA PHE A 65 -7.25 -4.32 -12.94
C PHE A 65 -7.64 -4.85 -14.32
N SER A 66 -8.43 -5.91 -14.38
CA SER A 66 -8.94 -6.46 -15.65
C SER A 66 -9.82 -5.46 -16.43
N PHE A 67 -10.46 -4.52 -15.73
CA PHE A 67 -11.29 -3.48 -16.34
C PHE A 67 -10.49 -2.24 -16.77
N LYS A 68 -9.22 -2.12 -16.33
CA LYS A 68 -8.27 -1.07 -16.71
C LYS A 68 -6.89 -1.72 -16.92
N PRO A 69 -6.65 -2.34 -18.09
CA PRO A 69 -5.38 -3.01 -18.37
C PRO A 69 -4.19 -2.06 -18.27
N TRP A 70 -3.06 -2.59 -17.83
CA TRP A 70 -1.79 -1.88 -17.88
C TRP A 70 -1.30 -1.75 -19.32
N VAL A 71 -1.01 -0.51 -19.76
CA VAL A 71 -0.66 -0.22 -21.17
C VAL A 71 0.78 0.24 -21.38
N HIS A 72 1.57 0.30 -20.31
CA HIS A 72 2.97 0.69 -20.40
C HIS A 72 3.86 -0.52 -20.72
N LYS A 73 4.96 -0.28 -21.47
CA LYS A 73 5.93 -1.33 -21.84
C LYS A 73 6.60 -1.97 -20.62
N LYS A 74 6.86 -1.17 -19.58
CA LYS A 74 7.50 -1.63 -18.36
C LYS A 74 6.52 -2.46 -17.56
N SER A 75 6.69 -3.77 -17.58
CA SER A 75 5.83 -4.71 -16.87
C SER A 75 6.10 -4.73 -15.37
N ILE A 76 7.37 -4.58 -14.95
CA ILE A 76 7.77 -4.44 -13.55
C ILE A 76 7.81 -2.95 -13.22
N ALA A 77 6.68 -2.43 -12.77
CA ALA A 77 6.50 -1.01 -12.54
C ALA A 77 7.09 -0.54 -11.21
N ASP A 78 7.67 0.66 -11.21
CA ASP A 78 8.04 1.36 -9.99
C ASP A 78 6.81 1.88 -9.22
N GLY A 79 7.03 2.18 -7.93
CA GLY A 79 5.93 2.58 -7.05
C GLY A 79 5.20 3.85 -7.52
N SER A 80 5.92 4.81 -8.13
CA SER A 80 5.31 6.04 -8.64
C SER A 80 4.36 5.75 -9.82
N SER A 81 4.77 4.92 -10.76
CA SER A 81 3.92 4.52 -11.90
C SER A 81 2.66 3.77 -11.44
N ILE A 82 2.76 2.99 -10.36
CA ILE A 82 1.58 2.34 -9.77
C ILE A 82 0.67 3.37 -9.11
N MET A 83 1.23 4.36 -8.42
CA MET A 83 0.44 5.45 -7.83
C MET A 83 -0.30 6.25 -8.91
N ASP A 84 0.36 6.58 -10.02
CA ASP A 84 -0.26 7.27 -11.16
C ASP A 84 -1.43 6.45 -11.73
N TYR A 85 -1.23 5.15 -11.93
CA TYR A 85 -2.26 4.22 -12.39
C TYR A 85 -3.48 4.17 -11.45
N LEU A 86 -3.24 4.18 -10.12
CA LEU A 86 -4.31 4.20 -9.14
C LEU A 86 -5.04 5.56 -9.12
N GLU A 87 -4.30 6.66 -9.27
CA GLU A 87 -4.89 8.01 -9.35
C GLU A 87 -5.77 8.17 -10.59
N GLU A 88 -5.30 7.70 -11.74
CA GLU A 88 -6.10 7.66 -12.96
C GLU A 88 -7.38 6.83 -12.77
N THR A 89 -7.28 5.68 -12.10
CA THR A 89 -8.43 4.83 -11.80
C THR A 89 -9.44 5.56 -10.92
N ILE A 90 -8.97 6.26 -9.88
CA ILE A 90 -9.85 7.07 -9.00
C ILE A 90 -10.61 8.12 -9.81
N LYS A 91 -9.93 8.81 -10.72
CA LYS A 91 -10.53 9.85 -11.56
C LYS A 91 -11.52 9.27 -12.58
N GLU A 92 -11.12 8.21 -13.28
CA GLU A 92 -11.92 7.58 -14.35
C GLU A 92 -13.24 7.00 -13.83
N TYR A 93 -13.22 6.43 -12.60
CA TYR A 93 -14.39 5.80 -11.99
C TYR A 93 -15.10 6.70 -10.96
N GLU A 94 -14.79 8.01 -10.94
CA GLU A 94 -15.43 9.02 -10.10
C GLU A 94 -15.40 8.69 -8.60
N LEU A 95 -14.24 8.22 -8.11
CA LEU A 95 -14.09 7.80 -6.72
C LEU A 95 -13.61 8.91 -5.79
N THR A 96 -13.22 10.07 -6.31
CA THR A 96 -12.63 11.17 -5.52
C THR A 96 -13.49 11.54 -4.32
N ASP A 97 -14.80 11.73 -4.54
CA ASP A 97 -15.74 12.09 -3.49
C ASP A 97 -16.22 10.89 -2.64
N LYS A 98 -15.82 9.69 -3.02
CA LYS A 98 -16.16 8.46 -2.29
C LYS A 98 -15.10 8.08 -1.26
N ILE A 99 -13.88 8.61 -1.37
CA ILE A 99 -12.79 8.31 -0.44
C ILE A 99 -12.80 9.32 0.69
N ARG A 100 -12.84 8.82 1.93
CA ARG A 100 -12.71 9.60 3.16
C ARG A 100 -11.34 9.33 3.76
N TYR A 101 -10.38 10.23 3.52
CA TYR A 101 -9.05 10.18 4.13
C TYR A 101 -9.10 10.52 5.62
N LYS A 102 -8.05 10.13 6.36
CA LYS A 102 -7.92 10.37 7.80
C LYS A 102 -9.04 9.73 8.64
N HIS A 103 -9.75 8.79 8.08
CA HIS A 103 -10.84 8.05 8.73
C HIS A 103 -10.37 6.65 9.12
N HIS A 104 -9.82 6.52 10.31
CA HIS A 104 -9.27 5.25 10.80
C HIS A 104 -10.32 4.40 11.49
N VAL A 105 -10.56 3.21 10.96
CA VAL A 105 -11.51 2.26 11.53
C VAL A 105 -10.86 1.49 12.68
N HIS A 106 -11.39 1.66 13.89
CA HIS A 106 -10.92 0.96 15.09
C HIS A 106 -11.68 -0.31 15.39
N GLN A 107 -12.97 -0.33 15.05
CA GLN A 107 -13.86 -1.41 15.42
C GLN A 107 -14.96 -1.56 14.36
N ALA A 108 -15.34 -2.81 14.08
CA ALA A 108 -16.50 -3.15 13.27
C ALA A 108 -17.27 -4.24 13.96
N GLU A 109 -18.57 -4.03 14.15
CA GLU A 109 -19.47 -4.94 14.82
C GLU A 109 -20.67 -5.25 13.94
N TRP A 110 -21.04 -6.53 13.85
CA TRP A 110 -22.23 -6.99 13.15
C TRP A 110 -23.41 -7.13 14.11
N SER A 111 -24.58 -6.62 13.72
CA SER A 111 -25.84 -6.83 14.40
C SER A 111 -26.78 -7.68 13.55
N SER A 112 -27.06 -8.92 13.97
CA SER A 112 -28.00 -9.78 13.26
C SER A 112 -29.46 -9.34 13.40
N SER A 113 -29.78 -8.58 14.45
CA SER A 113 -31.14 -8.02 14.64
C SER A 113 -31.39 -6.84 13.71
N GLU A 114 -30.37 -6.03 13.42
CA GLU A 114 -30.46 -4.88 12.50
C GLU A 114 -30.06 -5.23 11.06
N ASN A 115 -29.37 -6.36 10.86
CA ASN A 115 -28.70 -6.73 9.60
C ASN A 115 -27.73 -5.64 9.10
N LEU A 116 -26.97 -5.06 10.04
CA LEU A 116 -26.06 -3.96 9.77
C LEU A 116 -24.70 -4.16 10.44
N TRP A 117 -23.68 -3.70 9.78
CA TRP A 117 -22.37 -3.41 10.35
C TRP A 117 -22.39 -2.02 10.97
N THR A 118 -21.81 -1.88 12.15
CA THR A 118 -21.53 -0.58 12.80
C THR A 118 -20.03 -0.44 12.96
N LEU A 119 -19.45 0.61 12.36
CA LEU A 119 -18.02 0.91 12.43
C LEU A 119 -17.78 2.12 13.32
N LYS A 120 -16.83 1.98 14.28
CA LYS A 120 -16.27 3.12 15.02
C LYS A 120 -15.03 3.63 14.29
N VAL A 121 -15.09 4.87 13.87
CA VAL A 121 -14.10 5.49 13.00
C VAL A 121 -13.58 6.76 13.65
N GLU A 122 -12.28 6.87 13.84
CA GLU A 122 -11.63 8.10 14.25
C GLU A 122 -11.40 9.00 13.02
N ASP A 123 -11.95 10.18 13.05
CA ASP A 123 -11.56 11.27 12.15
C ASP A 123 -10.32 11.97 12.71
N LYS A 124 -9.15 11.62 12.18
CA LYS A 124 -7.86 12.18 12.62
C LYS A 124 -7.72 13.69 12.37
N SER A 125 -8.58 14.28 11.55
CA SER A 125 -8.58 15.72 11.30
C SER A 125 -9.19 16.51 12.47
N SER A 126 -10.22 15.94 13.10
CA SER A 126 -10.94 16.56 14.23
C SER A 126 -10.66 15.86 15.57
N GLY A 127 -10.13 14.64 15.57
CA GLY A 127 -9.99 13.80 16.75
C GLY A 127 -11.32 13.19 17.22
N GLU A 128 -12.40 13.38 16.46
CA GLU A 128 -13.72 12.87 16.82
C GLU A 128 -13.92 11.41 16.39
N THR A 129 -14.68 10.67 17.21
CA THR A 129 -15.16 9.36 16.82
C THR A 129 -16.51 9.48 16.13
N LYS A 130 -16.62 8.96 14.91
CA LYS A 130 -17.83 8.89 14.10
C LYS A 130 -18.33 7.46 14.01
N LEU A 131 -19.65 7.30 13.87
CA LEU A 131 -20.26 6.01 13.60
C LEU A 131 -20.76 5.96 12.16
N PHE A 132 -20.39 4.88 11.47
CA PHE A 132 -20.90 4.55 10.15
C PHE A 132 -21.63 3.22 10.21
N LYS A 133 -22.75 3.12 9.51
CA LYS A 133 -23.51 1.87 9.38
C LYS A 133 -23.61 1.44 7.92
N SER A 134 -23.52 0.14 7.66
CA SER A 134 -23.72 -0.39 6.31
C SER A 134 -24.27 -1.81 6.32
N SER A 135 -24.98 -2.16 5.25
CA SER A 135 -25.45 -3.53 5.04
C SER A 135 -24.32 -4.48 4.64
N PHE A 136 -23.27 -3.95 4.01
CA PHE A 136 -22.12 -4.74 3.57
C PHE A 136 -20.80 -4.05 3.95
N LEU A 137 -19.86 -4.84 4.49
CA LEU A 137 -18.52 -4.41 4.84
C LEU A 137 -17.50 -5.12 3.95
N TYR A 138 -16.66 -4.35 3.25
CA TYR A 138 -15.60 -4.88 2.40
C TYR A 138 -14.23 -4.47 2.93
N MET A 139 -13.50 -5.44 3.48
CA MET A 139 -12.20 -5.22 4.12
C MET A 139 -11.08 -5.23 3.09
N CYS A 140 -10.48 -4.06 2.86
CA CYS A 140 -9.35 -3.84 1.95
C CYS A 140 -8.14 -3.22 2.69
N ALA A 141 -8.00 -3.52 3.99
CA ALA A 141 -7.03 -2.88 4.88
C ALA A 141 -5.56 -3.32 4.65
N GLY A 142 -5.32 -4.28 3.75
CA GLY A 142 -3.99 -4.84 3.53
C GLY A 142 -3.52 -5.70 4.71
N TYR A 143 -2.21 -5.97 4.76
CA TYR A 143 -1.61 -6.82 5.79
C TYR A 143 -0.40 -6.15 6.50
N TYR A 144 0.00 -4.97 6.08
CA TYR A 144 1.05 -4.22 6.78
C TYR A 144 0.48 -3.41 7.95
N SER A 145 1.16 -3.47 9.09
CA SER A 145 0.85 -2.59 10.22
C SER A 145 1.34 -1.17 9.95
N TYR A 146 0.47 -0.18 10.08
CA TYR A 146 0.88 1.22 9.99
C TYR A 146 1.57 1.76 11.26
N LYS A 147 1.68 0.91 12.30
CA LYS A 147 2.42 1.26 13.53
C LYS A 147 3.94 1.13 13.40
N GLY A 148 4.41 0.62 12.27
CA GLY A 148 5.82 0.37 11.98
C GLY A 148 6.10 -1.08 11.63
N GLY A 149 7.28 -1.34 11.08
CA GLY A 149 7.81 -2.67 10.81
C GLY A 149 8.36 -3.34 12.05
N HIS A 150 8.49 -4.65 12.00
CA HIS A 150 9.17 -5.39 13.07
C HIS A 150 10.69 -5.23 12.93
N LEU A 151 11.30 -4.47 13.82
CA LEU A 151 12.74 -4.37 13.94
C LEU A 151 13.20 -5.32 15.04
N PRO A 152 13.93 -6.41 14.71
CA PRO A 152 14.47 -7.32 15.71
C PRO A 152 15.50 -6.62 16.61
N GLU A 153 15.54 -7.01 17.87
CA GLU A 153 16.61 -6.61 18.78
C GLU A 153 17.86 -7.44 18.49
N PHE A 154 18.94 -6.77 18.13
CA PHE A 154 20.26 -7.40 17.95
C PHE A 154 21.14 -7.04 19.14
N THR A 155 21.79 -8.05 19.71
CA THR A 155 22.78 -7.84 20.79
C THR A 155 23.87 -6.89 20.31
N GLY A 156 24.11 -5.79 21.04
CA GLY A 156 25.10 -4.78 20.71
C GLY A 156 24.62 -3.74 19.66
N SER A 157 23.34 -3.71 19.33
CA SER A 157 22.80 -2.70 18.40
C SER A 157 22.92 -1.26 18.91
N ASP A 158 22.95 -1.08 20.21
CA ASP A 158 23.18 0.19 20.92
C ASP A 158 24.61 0.70 20.81
N GLU A 159 25.58 -0.19 20.56
CA GLU A 159 27.00 0.16 20.31
C GLU A 159 27.24 0.56 18.84
N PHE A 160 26.29 0.27 17.93
CA PHE A 160 26.46 0.57 16.53
C PHE A 160 26.39 2.08 16.27
N GLN A 161 27.46 2.64 15.72
CA GLN A 161 27.60 4.07 15.47
C GLN A 161 26.93 4.53 14.17
N GLY A 162 26.39 3.60 13.38
CA GLY A 162 25.66 3.89 12.14
C GLY A 162 24.16 4.06 12.39
N LYS A 163 23.41 4.26 11.32
CA LYS A 163 21.95 4.35 11.35
C LYS A 163 21.34 3.00 11.03
N ILE A 164 20.43 2.53 11.87
CA ILE A 164 19.60 1.35 11.64
C ILE A 164 18.24 1.85 11.16
N ILE A 165 17.76 1.32 10.02
CA ILE A 165 16.51 1.76 9.37
C ILE A 165 15.70 0.53 9.02
N HIS A 166 14.43 0.50 9.42
CA HIS A 166 13.46 -0.42 8.84
C HIS A 166 12.92 0.17 7.53
N PRO A 167 12.83 -0.58 6.42
CA PRO A 167 12.40 -0.05 5.11
C PRO A 167 11.01 0.60 5.10
N GLN A 168 10.10 0.18 5.98
CA GLN A 168 8.78 0.79 6.11
C GLN A 168 8.85 2.22 6.66
N GLU A 169 9.92 2.57 7.38
CA GLU A 169 10.14 3.87 8.00
C GLU A 169 11.35 4.57 7.37
N TRP A 170 11.47 4.45 6.06
CA TRP A 170 12.58 5.03 5.32
C TRP A 170 12.53 6.56 5.37
N PRO A 171 13.58 7.24 5.91
CA PRO A 171 13.62 8.70 5.91
C PRO A 171 13.85 9.23 4.49
N GLU A 172 13.01 10.17 4.04
CA GLU A 172 13.03 10.67 2.66
C GLU A 172 14.36 11.36 2.29
N ASP A 173 15.02 11.99 3.26
CA ASP A 173 16.28 12.74 3.11
C ASP A 173 17.53 11.90 3.44
N PHE A 174 17.41 10.60 3.67
CA PHE A 174 18.53 9.77 4.07
C PHE A 174 19.55 9.57 2.95
N ASN A 175 20.72 10.21 3.10
CA ASN A 175 21.83 10.04 2.18
C ASN A 175 22.74 8.87 2.58
N TYR A 176 22.81 7.86 1.70
CA TYR A 176 23.67 6.69 1.84
C TYR A 176 24.84 6.67 0.84
N GLU A 177 25.06 7.74 0.07
CA GLU A 177 26.13 7.87 -0.88
C GLU A 177 27.51 7.70 -0.21
N GLY A 178 28.34 6.87 -0.80
CA GLY A 178 29.69 6.58 -0.29
C GLY A 178 29.75 5.78 1.02
N LYS A 179 28.59 5.37 1.59
CA LYS A 179 28.54 4.59 2.82
C LYS A 179 28.71 3.09 2.58
N ASN A 180 29.20 2.36 3.60
CA ASN A 180 29.10 0.92 3.66
C ASN A 180 27.73 0.57 4.25
N VAL A 181 26.99 -0.27 3.56
CA VAL A 181 25.60 -0.63 3.91
C VAL A 181 25.50 -2.14 4.10
N VAL A 182 24.80 -2.55 5.15
CA VAL A 182 24.40 -3.95 5.36
C VAL A 182 22.89 -4.02 5.30
N VAL A 183 22.36 -4.83 4.37
CA VAL A 183 20.93 -5.12 4.26
C VAL A 183 20.69 -6.50 4.86
N ILE A 184 19.94 -6.54 5.96
CA ILE A 184 19.61 -7.79 6.65
C ILE A 184 18.28 -8.33 6.13
N GLY A 185 18.33 -9.43 5.44
CA GLY A 185 17.19 -10.09 4.83
C GLY A 185 17.41 -10.39 3.35
N SER A 186 16.53 -11.20 2.79
CA SER A 186 16.58 -11.65 1.38
C SER A 186 15.19 -11.74 0.73
N GLY A 187 14.20 -11.06 1.31
CA GLY A 187 12.85 -10.97 0.72
C GLY A 187 12.76 -9.91 -0.38
N ALA A 188 11.55 -9.66 -0.87
CA ALA A 188 11.24 -8.70 -1.94
C ALA A 188 11.87 -7.31 -1.72
N THR A 189 11.77 -6.80 -0.50
CA THR A 189 12.37 -5.51 -0.13
C THR A 189 13.89 -5.50 -0.33
N ALA A 190 14.60 -6.55 0.12
CA ALA A 190 16.05 -6.66 -0.05
C ALA A 190 16.43 -6.81 -1.53
N ALA A 191 15.66 -7.60 -2.29
CA ALA A 191 15.84 -7.78 -3.74
C ALA A 191 15.74 -6.45 -4.51
N THR A 192 14.99 -5.50 -3.96
CA THR A 192 14.84 -4.15 -4.54
C THR A 192 15.89 -3.17 -4.02
N ILE A 193 16.10 -3.11 -2.70
CA ILE A 193 17.00 -2.13 -2.07
C ILE A 193 18.46 -2.37 -2.46
N VAL A 194 18.93 -3.63 -2.47
CA VAL A 194 20.35 -3.96 -2.71
C VAL A 194 20.85 -3.43 -4.06
N PRO A 195 20.21 -3.75 -5.20
CA PRO A 195 20.67 -3.23 -6.49
C PRO A 195 20.53 -1.70 -6.60
N GLU A 196 19.52 -1.11 -5.97
CA GLU A 196 19.34 0.34 -6.03
C GLU A 196 20.41 1.07 -5.21
N MET A 197 20.66 0.62 -3.98
CA MET A 197 21.68 1.21 -3.12
C MET A 197 23.11 1.02 -3.67
N SER A 198 23.36 -0.07 -4.37
CA SER A 198 24.69 -0.34 -4.97
C SER A 198 25.12 0.69 -6.00
N LYS A 199 24.20 1.48 -6.56
CA LYS A 199 24.50 2.55 -7.52
C LYS A 199 25.22 3.76 -6.88
N LYS A 200 25.02 3.98 -5.58
CA LYS A 200 25.53 5.17 -4.86
C LYS A 200 26.34 4.84 -3.61
N ALA A 201 26.06 3.73 -2.95
CA ALA A 201 26.81 3.31 -1.78
C ALA A 201 28.25 2.90 -2.18
N LYS A 202 29.20 3.04 -1.25
CA LYS A 202 30.57 2.55 -1.44
C LYS A 202 30.64 1.02 -1.51
N HIS A 203 29.83 0.35 -0.68
CA HIS A 203 29.73 -1.10 -0.64
C HIS A 203 28.40 -1.50 -0.04
N VAL A 204 27.77 -2.56 -0.59
CA VAL A 204 26.53 -3.11 -0.07
C VAL A 204 26.72 -4.60 0.21
N VAL A 205 26.39 -5.02 1.41
CA VAL A 205 26.37 -6.44 1.82
C VAL A 205 24.93 -6.85 2.09
N MET A 206 24.50 -7.95 1.47
CA MET A 206 23.22 -8.58 1.82
C MET A 206 23.48 -9.76 2.77
N LEU A 207 22.98 -9.62 4.00
CA LEU A 207 23.08 -10.67 5.02
C LEU A 207 21.80 -11.51 5.02
N GLN A 208 21.93 -12.79 4.68
CA GLN A 208 20.82 -13.74 4.59
C GLN A 208 20.88 -14.77 5.71
N ARG A 209 19.75 -15.12 6.29
CA ARG A 209 19.63 -16.25 7.20
C ARG A 209 19.65 -17.59 6.43
N SER A 210 18.99 -17.61 5.28
CA SER A 210 18.90 -18.77 4.39
C SER A 210 18.88 -18.32 2.93
N PRO A 211 19.30 -19.18 1.99
CA PRO A 211 19.27 -18.85 0.57
C PRO A 211 17.86 -18.51 0.08
N THR A 212 17.78 -17.54 -0.82
CA THR A 212 16.56 -17.18 -1.56
C THR A 212 16.84 -17.35 -3.04
N TYR A 213 15.87 -17.86 -3.78
CA TYR A 213 15.95 -17.96 -5.23
C TYR A 213 15.63 -16.61 -5.86
N TYR A 214 16.50 -16.16 -6.75
CA TYR A 214 16.30 -15.00 -7.59
C TYR A 214 16.25 -15.43 -9.05
N ALA A 215 15.24 -14.97 -9.78
CA ALA A 215 15.14 -15.12 -11.22
C ALA A 215 15.37 -13.77 -11.89
N SER A 216 16.14 -13.74 -12.96
CA SER A 216 16.30 -12.55 -13.80
C SER A 216 15.27 -12.60 -14.92
N ALA A 217 14.53 -11.50 -15.09
CA ALA A 217 13.61 -11.31 -16.19
C ALA A 217 13.76 -9.89 -16.74
N PRO A 218 13.45 -9.65 -18.04
CA PRO A 218 13.33 -8.31 -18.57
C PRO A 218 12.25 -7.53 -17.82
N ASP A 219 12.46 -6.24 -17.62
CA ASP A 219 11.46 -5.34 -17.04
C ASP A 219 10.45 -4.83 -18.07
N GLU A 220 10.76 -4.95 -19.36
CA GLU A 220 9.85 -4.70 -20.48
C GLU A 220 9.32 -6.03 -21.04
N ASP A 221 8.01 -6.10 -21.22
CA ASP A 221 7.36 -7.25 -21.87
C ASP A 221 7.21 -6.99 -23.37
N ALA A 222 7.93 -7.77 -24.16
CA ALA A 222 7.88 -7.66 -25.62
C ALA A 222 6.51 -8.11 -26.20
N ILE A 223 5.72 -8.90 -25.46
CA ILE A 223 4.41 -9.40 -25.89
C ILE A 223 3.32 -8.36 -25.59
N ALA A 224 3.48 -7.57 -24.55
CA ALA A 224 2.51 -6.54 -24.15
C ALA A 224 2.38 -5.37 -25.15
N LEU A 225 3.11 -5.41 -26.25
CA LEU A 225 3.05 -4.41 -27.33
C LEU A 225 2.07 -4.76 -28.44
N PHE A 226 1.36 -5.88 -28.31
CA PHE A 226 0.36 -6.38 -29.24
C PHE A 226 -0.99 -6.60 -28.57
#